data_dc27e220589ce9e1a542e23d7e029356
#
_entry.id   dc27e220589ce9e1a542e23d7e029356
#
_cell.length_a   1.000
_cell.length_b   1.000
_cell.length_c   1.000
_cell.angle_alpha   90.00
_cell.angle_beta   90.00
_cell.angle_gamma   90.00
#
_symmetry.space_group_name_H-M   'P 1'
#
loop_
_entity.id
_entity.type
_entity.pdbx_description
1 polymer ?
#
loop_
_entity_poly.entity_id
_entity_poly.type
_entity_poly.pdbx_seq_one_letter_code
_entity_poly.pdbx_strand_id
1 'polypeptide(L)'
;MTSYPKFEYVRSKPLREAYRLIPCQHCGADDGTVCCAHSNWSVHGKGGRIKASDVYAASLCSICHFQLDQGFLWSDEQKLEIWTAAHKKTIPLLVSGGHWPKGIDVPNFELERT
;
A
#
# COMPACT_ATOMS: atom_id res chain seq x y z
N MET A 1 -29.64 12.18 5.80
CA MET A 1 -28.29 12.35 5.62
C MET A 1 -27.56 11.13 6.11
N THR A 2 -26.51 10.93 5.57
CA THR A 2 -25.78 9.76 5.96
C THR A 2 -24.99 9.98 7.21
N SER A 3 -24.88 8.98 8.03
CA SER A 3 -24.05 9.01 9.21
C SER A 3 -22.69 8.40 8.97
N TYR A 4 -22.39 7.97 7.77
CA TYR A 4 -21.10 7.35 7.50
C TYR A 4 -19.99 8.38 7.52
N PRO A 5 -18.90 8.09 8.22
CA PRO A 5 -17.74 8.96 8.12
C PRO A 5 -17.26 8.95 6.68
N LYS A 6 -16.92 10.12 6.21
CA LYS A 6 -16.36 10.24 4.88
C LYS A 6 -14.94 9.69 4.89
N PHE A 7 -14.67 8.80 3.97
CA PHE A 7 -13.30 8.30 3.82
C PHE A 7 -12.52 9.30 2.98
N GLU A 8 -11.45 9.82 3.53
CA GLU A 8 -10.62 10.80 2.84
C GLU A 8 -9.55 10.08 2.04
N TYR A 9 -9.67 10.15 0.73
CA TYR A 9 -8.71 9.51 -0.15
C TYR A 9 -7.58 10.47 -0.46
N VAL A 10 -6.36 10.00 -0.23
CA VAL A 10 -5.19 10.72 -0.70
C VAL A 10 -4.88 10.24 -2.11
N ARG A 11 -4.77 11.20 -3.03
CA ARG A 11 -4.34 10.91 -4.40
C ARG A 11 -3.17 11.83 -4.68
N SER A 12 -1.98 11.26 -4.65
CA SER A 12 -0.75 12.03 -4.74
C SER A 12 0.23 11.37 -5.67
N LYS A 13 0.49 12.01 -6.81
CA LYS A 13 1.48 11.48 -7.74
C LYS A 13 2.86 11.38 -7.10
N PRO A 14 3.34 12.41 -6.37
CA PRO A 14 4.64 12.28 -5.71
C PRO A 14 4.69 11.09 -4.75
N LEU A 15 3.61 10.83 -4.03
CA LEU A 15 3.58 9.68 -3.11
C LEU A 15 3.63 8.37 -3.88
N ARG A 16 2.82 8.24 -4.93
CA ARG A 16 2.84 7.03 -5.74
C ARG A 16 4.22 6.77 -6.33
N GLU A 17 4.91 7.83 -6.75
CA GLU A 17 6.26 7.69 -7.29
C GLU A 17 7.27 7.33 -6.21
N ALA A 18 7.05 7.80 -4.99
CA ALA A 18 7.94 7.47 -3.88
C ALA A 18 7.99 5.96 -3.62
N TYR A 19 6.86 5.28 -3.75
CA TYR A 19 6.83 3.82 -3.54
C TYR A 19 7.78 3.09 -4.48
N ARG A 20 8.15 3.70 -5.60
CA ARG A 20 9.03 3.07 -6.58
C ARG A 20 10.50 3.23 -6.27
N LEU A 21 10.83 3.98 -5.22
CA LEU A 21 12.21 4.33 -4.90
C LEU A 21 12.89 3.34 -3.95
N ILE A 22 12.13 2.38 -3.43
CA ILE A 22 12.69 1.36 -2.53
C ILE A 22 12.41 -0.01 -3.11
N PRO A 23 13.18 -1.04 -2.67
CA PRO A 23 12.96 -2.39 -3.21
C PRO A 23 11.61 -2.97 -2.82
N CYS A 24 11.22 -4.04 -3.50
CA CYS A 24 10.03 -4.79 -3.14
C CYS A 24 10.13 -5.23 -1.70
N GLN A 25 9.12 -4.92 -0.91
CA GLN A 25 9.14 -5.20 0.52
C GLN A 25 8.66 -6.61 0.85
N HIS A 26 8.42 -7.42 -0.17
CA HIS A 26 8.15 -8.84 0.05
C HIS A 26 9.34 -9.70 -0.37
N CYS A 27 9.78 -9.60 -1.62
CA CYS A 27 10.85 -10.47 -2.12
C CYS A 27 12.21 -9.79 -2.24
N GLY A 28 12.28 -8.47 -2.03
CA GLY A 28 13.54 -7.74 -2.09
C GLY A 28 14.00 -7.35 -3.50
N ALA A 29 13.21 -7.62 -4.51
CA ALA A 29 13.60 -7.30 -5.88
C ALA A 29 13.77 -5.78 -6.04
N ASP A 30 14.82 -5.42 -6.78
CA ASP A 30 15.10 -4.01 -7.05
C ASP A 30 15.46 -3.93 -8.55
N ASP A 31 14.45 -4.28 -9.36
CA ASP A 31 14.66 -4.52 -10.79
C ASP A 31 13.95 -3.50 -11.68
N GLY A 32 13.52 -2.40 -11.10
CA GLY A 32 12.83 -1.36 -11.87
C GLY A 32 11.34 -1.60 -12.02
N THR A 33 10.81 -2.72 -11.48
CA THR A 33 9.37 -3.00 -11.60
C THR A 33 8.59 -2.68 -10.35
N VAL A 34 9.25 -2.21 -9.28
CA VAL A 34 8.56 -1.89 -8.03
C VAL A 34 7.55 -0.78 -8.26
N CYS A 35 6.37 -0.95 -7.72
CA CYS A 35 5.28 0.00 -7.92
C CYS A 35 4.45 0.16 -6.65
N CYS A 36 3.52 1.10 -6.71
CA CYS A 36 2.59 1.40 -5.63
C CYS A 36 1.46 0.38 -5.66
N ALA A 37 1.54 -0.64 -4.81
CA ALA A 37 0.53 -1.69 -4.76
C ALA A 37 -0.51 -1.34 -3.71
N HIS A 38 -1.64 -0.83 -4.15
CA HIS A 38 -2.72 -0.40 -3.24
C HIS A 38 -3.34 -1.57 -2.52
N SER A 39 -3.86 -1.29 -1.32
CA SER A 39 -4.65 -2.25 -0.57
C SER A 39 -5.87 -2.70 -1.37
N ASN A 40 -6.23 -3.98 -1.24
CA ASN A 40 -7.43 -4.52 -1.85
C ASN A 40 -8.56 -4.71 -0.84
N TRP A 41 -8.47 -4.08 0.32
CA TRP A 41 -9.42 -4.30 1.40
C TRP A 41 -10.21 -3.04 1.73
N SER A 42 -11.49 -3.24 2.03
CA SER A 42 -12.40 -2.12 2.27
C SER A 42 -12.02 -1.29 3.50
N VAL A 43 -11.35 -1.90 4.47
CA VAL A 43 -10.90 -1.16 5.64
C VAL A 43 -9.94 -0.03 5.26
N HIS A 44 -9.29 -0.14 4.11
CA HIS A 44 -8.40 0.90 3.60
C HIS A 44 -9.04 1.75 2.51
N GLY A 45 -10.35 1.66 2.36
CA GLY A 45 -11.09 2.48 1.41
C GLY A 45 -11.33 1.86 0.05
N LYS A 46 -10.87 0.61 -0.17
CA LYS A 46 -11.13 -0.06 -1.43
C LYS A 46 -12.61 -0.40 -1.54
N GLY A 47 -13.23 -0.05 -2.65
CA GLY A 47 -14.63 -0.38 -2.86
C GLY A 47 -14.99 -0.32 -4.34
N GLY A 48 -15.55 -1.41 -4.86
CA GLY A 48 -15.95 -1.46 -6.26
C GLY A 48 -14.83 -1.03 -7.19
N ARG A 49 -15.02 0.09 -7.88
CA ARG A 49 -14.03 0.64 -8.80
C ARG A 49 -13.09 1.63 -8.14
N ILE A 50 -13.27 1.88 -6.86
CA ILE A 50 -12.49 2.88 -6.14
C ILE A 50 -11.28 2.21 -5.54
N LYS A 51 -10.08 2.70 -5.87
CA LYS A 51 -8.85 2.22 -5.25
C LYS A 51 -8.74 2.74 -3.83
N ALA A 52 -8.04 2.00 -2.99
CA ALA A 52 -7.71 2.49 -1.65
C ALA A 52 -6.92 3.79 -1.75
N SER A 53 -6.87 4.53 -0.64
CA SER A 53 -6.08 5.74 -0.57
C SER A 53 -4.61 5.45 -0.86
N ASP A 54 -3.90 6.41 -1.45
CA ASP A 54 -2.49 6.23 -1.78
C ASP A 54 -1.62 6.01 -0.55
N VAL A 55 -2.09 6.36 0.64
CA VAL A 55 -1.32 6.09 1.87
C VAL A 55 -1.43 4.63 2.29
N TYR A 56 -2.34 3.87 1.71
CA TYR A 56 -2.50 2.44 2.01
C TYR A 56 -2.00 1.62 0.83
N ALA A 57 -0.70 1.64 0.65
CA ALA A 57 -0.05 0.89 -0.42
C ALA A 57 1.27 0.32 0.08
N ALA A 58 1.83 -0.59 -0.68
CA ALA A 58 3.11 -1.21 -0.39
C ALA A 58 3.98 -1.18 -1.64
N SER A 59 5.30 -1.14 -1.44
CA SER A 59 6.23 -1.23 -2.56
C SER A 59 6.42 -2.70 -2.92
N LEU A 60 5.88 -3.11 -4.05
CA LEU A 60 5.97 -4.49 -4.53
C LEU A 60 6.41 -4.52 -5.98
N CYS A 61 7.26 -5.49 -6.33
CA CYS A 61 7.68 -5.68 -7.71
C CYS A 61 6.52 -6.20 -8.55
N SER A 62 6.70 -6.24 -9.87
CA SER A 62 5.62 -6.63 -10.77
C SER A 62 5.10 -8.03 -10.48
N ILE A 63 5.98 -8.96 -10.12
CA ILE A 63 5.58 -10.34 -9.87
C ILE A 63 4.76 -10.43 -8.58
N CYS A 64 5.23 -9.81 -7.50
CA CYS A 64 4.50 -9.83 -6.23
C CYS A 64 3.17 -9.10 -6.35
N HIS A 65 3.16 -7.98 -7.08
CA HIS A 65 1.92 -7.23 -7.29
C HIS A 65 0.91 -8.06 -8.08
N PHE A 66 1.37 -8.77 -9.12
CA PHE A 66 0.49 -9.64 -9.88
C PHE A 66 -0.09 -10.76 -9.00
N GLN A 67 0.74 -11.39 -8.18
CA GLN A 67 0.27 -12.45 -7.31
C GLN A 67 -0.76 -11.94 -6.31
N LEU A 68 -0.58 -10.72 -5.83
CA LEU A 68 -1.53 -10.11 -4.91
C LEU A 68 -2.88 -9.89 -5.57
N ASP A 69 -2.90 -9.37 -6.79
CA ASP A 69 -4.13 -8.94 -7.44
C ASP A 69 -4.82 -10.05 -8.24
N GLN A 70 -4.07 -10.91 -8.91
CA GLN A 70 -4.63 -11.83 -9.87
C GLN A 70 -4.09 -13.25 -9.78
N GLY A 71 -3.04 -13.47 -9.00
CA GLY A 71 -2.39 -14.76 -8.97
C GLY A 71 -3.10 -15.77 -8.08
N PHE A 72 -2.66 -17.02 -8.17
CA PHE A 72 -3.24 -18.13 -7.41
C PHE A 72 -2.26 -18.77 -6.44
N LEU A 73 -1.02 -18.26 -6.37
CA LEU A 73 -0.02 -18.84 -5.47
C LEU A 73 -0.37 -18.62 -4.01
N TRP A 74 -0.96 -17.48 -3.71
CA TRP A 74 -1.27 -17.13 -2.32
C TRP A 74 -2.76 -17.23 -2.08
N SER A 75 -3.13 -17.79 -0.94
CA SER A 75 -4.52 -17.78 -0.49
C SER A 75 -4.92 -16.35 -0.14
N ASP A 76 -6.21 -16.12 0.05
CA ASP A 76 -6.68 -14.78 0.42
C ASP A 76 -6.08 -14.33 1.74
N GLU A 77 -5.93 -15.25 2.71
CA GLU A 77 -5.29 -14.94 3.97
C GLU A 77 -3.83 -14.57 3.78
N GLN A 78 -3.12 -15.32 2.93
CA GLN A 78 -1.72 -15.04 2.65
C GLN A 78 -1.56 -13.69 1.96
N LYS A 79 -2.46 -13.36 1.04
CA LYS A 79 -2.42 -12.07 0.37
C LYS A 79 -2.52 -10.92 1.37
N LEU A 80 -3.44 -11.05 2.32
CA LEU A 80 -3.61 -10.02 3.34
C LEU A 80 -2.35 -9.92 4.21
N GLU A 81 -1.81 -11.04 4.65
CA GLU A 81 -0.62 -11.05 5.49
C GLU A 81 0.58 -10.46 4.77
N ILE A 82 0.78 -10.86 3.52
CA ILE A 82 1.93 -10.41 2.74
C ILE A 82 1.84 -8.92 2.49
N TRP A 83 0.66 -8.46 2.04
CA TRP A 83 0.49 -7.03 1.78
C TRP A 83 0.65 -6.21 3.06
N THR A 84 0.05 -6.65 4.16
CA THR A 84 0.11 -5.93 5.42
C THR A 84 1.55 -5.81 5.92
N ALA A 85 2.30 -6.91 5.86
CA ALA A 85 3.69 -6.89 6.28
C ALA A 85 4.52 -5.96 5.39
N ALA A 86 4.30 -6.02 4.08
CA ALA A 86 5.01 -5.16 3.14
C ALA A 86 4.67 -3.68 3.36
N HIS A 87 3.39 -3.38 3.60
CA HIS A 87 2.96 -2.02 3.87
C HIS A 87 3.64 -1.47 5.13
N LYS A 88 3.67 -2.27 6.19
CA LYS A 88 4.28 -1.84 7.45
C LYS A 88 5.76 -1.59 7.33
N LYS A 89 6.42 -2.26 6.40
CA LYS A 89 7.84 -2.00 6.13
C LYS A 89 8.04 -0.80 5.22
N THR A 90 7.14 -0.64 4.25
CA THR A 90 7.24 0.40 3.23
C THR A 90 7.19 1.79 3.83
N ILE A 91 6.19 2.05 4.67
CA ILE A 91 5.94 3.41 5.14
C ILE A 91 7.11 3.96 5.94
N PRO A 92 7.65 3.24 6.95
CA PRO A 92 8.81 3.77 7.68
C PRO A 92 10.02 4.03 6.79
N LEU A 93 10.23 3.19 5.77
CA LEU A 93 11.36 3.39 4.86
C LEU A 93 11.19 4.65 4.03
N LEU A 94 9.98 4.92 3.57
CA LEU A 94 9.73 6.14 2.81
C LEU A 94 9.88 7.38 3.68
N VAL A 95 9.42 7.31 4.91
CA VAL A 95 9.52 8.43 5.83
C VAL A 95 10.99 8.69 6.19
N SER A 96 11.72 7.64 6.61
CA SER A 96 13.10 7.81 7.04
C SER A 96 14.03 8.17 5.88
N GLY A 97 13.68 7.75 4.67
CA GLY A 97 14.47 8.08 3.49
C GLY A 97 14.19 9.45 2.92
N GLY A 98 13.27 10.20 3.52
CA GLY A 98 12.95 11.54 3.03
C GLY A 98 12.08 11.53 1.79
N HIS A 99 11.42 10.41 1.50
CA HIS A 99 10.59 10.28 0.30
C HIS A 99 9.12 10.59 0.54
N TRP A 100 8.70 10.65 1.79
CA TRP A 100 7.31 10.91 2.11
C TRP A 100 6.98 12.37 1.85
N PRO A 101 5.98 12.68 1.01
CA PRO A 101 5.67 14.08 0.67
C PRO A 101 5.16 14.86 1.86
N LYS A 102 5.49 16.13 1.90
CA LYS A 102 4.99 17.04 2.93
C LYS A 102 3.49 17.22 2.78
N GLY A 103 2.82 17.36 3.89
CA GLY A 103 1.39 17.64 3.89
C GLY A 103 0.52 16.41 3.83
N ILE A 104 1.12 15.22 3.76
CA ILE A 104 0.37 13.97 3.76
C ILE A 104 0.64 13.27 5.08
N ASP A 105 -0.43 13.00 5.83
CA ASP A 105 -0.29 12.33 7.11
C ASP A 105 0.16 10.89 6.93
N VAL A 106 1.06 10.46 7.81
CA VAL A 106 1.54 9.07 7.80
C VAL A 106 0.47 8.20 8.45
N PRO A 107 0.08 7.08 7.79
CA PRO A 107 -0.94 6.21 8.38
C PRO A 107 -0.46 5.59 9.69
N ASN A 108 -1.39 5.41 10.62
CA ASN A 108 -1.09 4.87 11.93
C ASN A 108 -1.38 3.38 11.97
N PHE A 109 -0.31 2.58 11.98
CA PHE A 109 -0.45 1.12 11.96
C PHE A 109 -1.05 0.55 13.24
N GLU A 110 -0.87 1.23 14.33
CA GLU A 110 -1.28 0.68 15.62
C GLU A 110 -2.77 0.52 15.71
N LEU A 111 -3.51 1.37 15.01
CA LEU A 111 -4.95 1.26 14.96
C LEU A 111 -5.42 0.01 14.22
N GLU A 112 -4.59 -0.50 13.34
CA GLU A 112 -4.95 -1.66 12.53
C GLU A 112 -4.78 -2.98 13.26
N ARG A 113 -4.15 -2.95 14.41
CA ARG A 113 -3.89 -4.17 15.16
C ARG A 113 -4.95 -4.49 16.19
N THR A 114 -5.86 -3.59 16.40
CA THR A 114 -6.95 -3.81 17.36
C THR A 114 -8.18 -4.44 16.69
#